data_3b5ef7c3f85a616fd454311becbe885a
#
_entry.id   3b5ef7c3f85a616fd454311becbe885a
#
_cell.length_a   1.000
_cell.length_b   1.000
_cell.length_c   1.000
_cell.angle_alpha   90.00
_cell.angle_beta   90.00
_cell.angle_gamma   90.00
#
_symmetry.space_group_name_H-M   'P 1'
#
loop_
_entity.id
_entity.type
_entity.pdbx_description
1 polymer ?
#
loop_
_entity_poly.entity_id
_entity_poly.type
_entity_poly.pdbx_seq_one_letter_code
_entity_poly.pdbx_strand_id
1 'polypeptide(L)'
;IKNIESVKKRQIANQYQGLLTSKLIEESKLELPEQLVIAEMDSILQNFMNELQQNNIKIEDYLQITGLTEETLQEDLKNQATRNLSMVVILDKVVEDQELKLDEKEASLIDEHVANLDGTEVDAASRKLNLEAESLRNKAMLHILQQGISVDKNGEKVYLQDVYNQ
;
A
#
# COMPACT_ATOMS: atom_id res chain seq x y z
N ILE A 1 -5.74 -27.66 -13.64
CA ILE A 1 -6.83 -27.39 -12.67
C ILE A 1 -6.27 -26.65 -11.46
N LYS A 2 -5.20 -27.11 -10.78
CA LYS A 2 -4.60 -26.44 -9.60
C LYS A 2 -4.17 -24.99 -9.86
N ASN A 3 -3.72 -24.65 -11.07
CA ASN A 3 -3.26 -23.30 -11.42
C ASN A 3 -4.42 -22.28 -11.54
N ILE A 4 -5.60 -22.74 -11.98
CA ILE A 4 -6.79 -21.87 -12.12
C ILE A 4 -7.40 -21.56 -10.75
N GLU A 5 -7.39 -22.50 -9.83
CA GLU A 5 -7.88 -22.30 -8.46
C GLU A 5 -6.99 -21.33 -7.69
N SER A 6 -5.66 -21.43 -7.82
CA SER A 6 -4.74 -20.52 -7.16
C SER A 6 -4.85 -19.08 -7.70
N VAL A 7 -5.07 -18.91 -9.01
CA VAL A 7 -5.29 -17.59 -9.61
C VAL A 7 -6.60 -16.98 -9.12
N LYS A 8 -7.68 -17.76 -9.08
CA LYS A 8 -8.98 -17.29 -8.57
C LYS A 8 -8.91 -16.92 -7.08
N LYS A 9 -8.21 -17.72 -6.26
CA LYS A 9 -8.01 -17.41 -4.85
C LYS A 9 -7.27 -16.10 -4.66
N ARG A 10 -6.19 -15.87 -5.41
CA ARG A 10 -5.45 -14.58 -5.38
C ARG A 10 -6.32 -13.40 -5.80
N GLN A 11 -7.13 -13.55 -6.85
CA GLN A 11 -8.05 -12.49 -7.27
C GLN A 11 -9.06 -12.14 -6.17
N ILE A 12 -9.65 -13.15 -5.53
CA ILE A 12 -10.59 -12.95 -4.43
C ILE A 12 -9.90 -12.26 -3.26
N ALA A 13 -8.69 -12.70 -2.89
CA ALA A 13 -7.91 -12.09 -1.82
C ALA A 13 -7.59 -10.61 -2.11
N ASN A 14 -7.16 -10.29 -3.33
CA ASN A 14 -6.87 -8.91 -3.74
C ASN A 14 -8.14 -8.04 -3.75
N GLN A 15 -9.26 -8.56 -4.27
CA GLN A 15 -10.54 -7.84 -4.24
C GLN A 15 -11.00 -7.57 -2.80
N TYR A 16 -10.87 -8.55 -1.93
CA TYR A 16 -11.23 -8.39 -0.53
C TYR A 16 -10.33 -7.38 0.17
N GLN A 17 -9.02 -7.44 -0.05
CA GLN A 17 -8.08 -6.46 0.49
C GLN A 17 -8.44 -5.04 0.03
N GLY A 18 -8.78 -4.86 -1.24
CA GLY A 18 -9.21 -3.58 -1.79
C GLY A 18 -10.49 -3.05 -1.14
N LEU A 19 -11.49 -3.92 -0.96
CA LEU A 19 -12.75 -3.56 -0.28
C LEU A 19 -12.53 -3.22 1.19
N LEU A 20 -11.73 -4.02 1.89
CA LEU A 20 -11.42 -3.80 3.31
C LEU A 20 -10.67 -2.47 3.50
N THR A 21 -9.66 -2.21 2.67
CA THR A 21 -8.90 -0.95 2.67
C THR A 21 -9.81 0.25 2.43
N SER A 22 -10.69 0.16 1.42
CA SER A 22 -11.65 1.24 1.14
C SER A 22 -12.59 1.48 2.31
N LYS A 23 -13.09 0.42 2.93
CA LYS A 23 -13.99 0.51 4.08
C LYS A 23 -13.29 1.07 5.32
N LEU A 24 -12.05 0.67 5.58
CA LEU A 24 -11.26 1.22 6.68
C LEU A 24 -11.04 2.73 6.53
N ILE A 25 -10.70 3.19 5.32
CA ILE A 25 -10.51 4.62 5.04
C ILE A 25 -11.81 5.38 5.24
N GLU A 26 -12.93 4.87 4.71
CA GLU A 26 -14.25 5.48 4.83
C GLU A 26 -14.70 5.61 6.29
N GLU A 27 -14.56 4.55 7.08
CA GLU A 27 -14.98 4.53 8.48
C GLU A 27 -14.05 5.32 9.41
N SER A 28 -12.77 5.46 9.05
CA SER A 28 -11.80 6.17 9.87
C SER A 28 -12.05 7.68 9.91
N LYS A 29 -12.74 8.24 8.90
CA LYS A 29 -13.06 9.68 8.78
C LYS A 29 -11.87 10.59 9.04
N LEU A 30 -10.69 10.20 8.54
CA LEU A 30 -9.45 10.94 8.77
C LEU A 30 -9.47 12.27 8.02
N GLU A 31 -9.11 13.33 8.73
CA GLU A 31 -8.82 14.62 8.14
C GLU A 31 -7.30 14.75 7.97
N LEU A 32 -6.85 14.74 6.73
CA LEU A 32 -5.44 14.86 6.40
C LEU A 32 -5.08 16.33 6.14
N PRO A 33 -3.92 16.80 6.63
CA PRO A 33 -3.42 18.12 6.28
C PRO A 33 -3.21 18.23 4.76
N GLU A 34 -3.74 19.29 4.16
CA GLU A 34 -3.70 19.50 2.71
C GLU A 34 -2.26 19.49 2.16
N GLN A 35 -1.32 20.07 2.92
CA GLN A 35 0.10 20.11 2.55
C GLN A 35 0.72 18.71 2.39
N LEU A 36 0.31 17.74 3.23
CA LEU A 36 0.78 16.36 3.10
C LEU A 36 0.18 15.70 1.86
N VAL A 37 -1.09 15.95 1.58
CA VAL A 37 -1.74 15.42 0.37
C VAL A 37 -1.06 15.96 -0.89
N ILE A 38 -0.72 17.26 -0.93
CA ILE A 38 -0.01 17.87 -2.06
C ILE A 38 1.38 17.25 -2.21
N ALA A 39 2.13 17.11 -1.13
CA ALA A 39 3.48 16.52 -1.19
C ALA A 39 3.47 15.05 -1.68
N GLU A 40 2.50 14.26 -1.23
CA GLU A 40 2.32 12.88 -1.70
C GLU A 40 1.88 12.85 -3.17
N MET A 41 0.98 13.74 -3.57
CA MET A 41 0.55 13.89 -4.97
C MET A 41 1.72 14.21 -5.88
N ASP A 42 2.61 15.14 -5.49
CA ASP A 42 3.82 15.49 -6.23
C ASP A 42 4.77 14.29 -6.37
N SER A 43 4.91 13.49 -5.31
CA SER A 43 5.73 12.27 -5.32
C SER A 43 5.15 11.24 -6.30
N ILE A 44 3.85 11.01 -6.27
CA ILE A 44 3.17 10.09 -7.20
C ILE A 44 3.33 10.57 -8.64
N LEU A 45 3.14 11.88 -8.89
CA LEU A 45 3.30 12.47 -10.22
C LEU A 45 4.73 12.32 -10.74
N GLN A 46 5.75 12.56 -9.90
CA GLN A 46 7.15 12.36 -10.30
C GLN A 46 7.44 10.92 -10.68
N ASN A 47 6.97 9.96 -9.90
CA ASN A 47 7.14 8.54 -10.21
C ASN A 47 6.44 8.17 -11.52
N PHE A 48 5.23 8.66 -11.73
CA PHE A 48 4.49 8.46 -12.97
C PHE A 48 5.21 9.06 -14.19
N MET A 49 5.74 10.28 -14.08
CA MET A 49 6.51 10.92 -15.14
C MET A 49 7.80 10.15 -15.45
N ASN A 50 8.49 9.63 -14.43
CA ASN A 50 9.67 8.80 -14.61
C ASN A 50 9.33 7.49 -15.35
N GLU A 51 8.20 6.86 -15.02
CA GLU A 51 7.74 5.65 -15.69
C GLU A 51 7.40 5.91 -17.18
N LEU A 52 6.71 7.00 -17.48
CA LEU A 52 6.43 7.42 -18.85
C LEU A 52 7.74 7.66 -19.62
N GLN A 53 8.71 8.34 -19.00
CA GLN A 53 10.01 8.62 -19.62
C GLN A 53 10.79 7.33 -19.91
N GLN A 54 10.82 6.36 -18.99
CA GLN A 54 11.46 5.06 -19.20
C GLN A 54 10.85 4.30 -20.37
N ASN A 55 9.56 4.46 -20.60
CA ASN A 55 8.84 3.85 -21.71
C ASN A 55 8.84 4.72 -22.99
N ASN A 56 9.54 5.87 -22.99
CA ASN A 56 9.56 6.85 -24.08
C ASN A 56 8.15 7.36 -24.47
N ILE A 57 7.26 7.48 -23.52
CA ILE A 57 5.88 8.00 -23.70
C ILE A 57 5.86 9.45 -23.20
N LYS A 58 5.30 10.35 -23.98
CA LYS A 58 5.04 11.73 -23.53
C LYS A 58 3.70 11.79 -22.80
N ILE A 59 3.59 12.70 -21.84
CA ILE A 59 2.34 12.85 -21.06
C ILE A 59 1.16 13.21 -21.97
N GLU A 60 1.38 14.02 -23.01
CA GLU A 60 0.36 14.41 -23.96
C GLU A 60 -0.16 13.19 -24.74
N ASP A 61 0.74 12.29 -25.17
CA ASP A 61 0.39 11.06 -25.88
C ASP A 61 -0.40 10.11 -24.95
N TYR A 62 0.03 10.02 -23.67
CA TYR A 62 -0.68 9.24 -22.66
C TYR A 62 -2.10 9.75 -22.46
N LEU A 63 -2.29 11.05 -22.24
CA LEU A 63 -3.59 11.65 -22.06
C LEU A 63 -4.49 11.44 -23.30
N GLN A 64 -3.94 11.57 -24.49
CA GLN A 64 -4.68 11.34 -25.74
C GLN A 64 -5.12 9.88 -25.89
N ILE A 65 -4.23 8.92 -25.57
CA ILE A 65 -4.53 7.47 -25.71
C ILE A 65 -5.57 7.04 -24.66
N THR A 66 -5.47 7.55 -23.44
CA THR A 66 -6.38 7.18 -22.33
C THR A 66 -7.69 7.96 -22.34
N GLY A 67 -7.75 9.08 -23.06
CA GLY A 67 -8.91 9.99 -23.06
C GLY A 67 -9.05 10.80 -21.77
N LEU A 68 -8.01 10.83 -20.93
CA LEU A 68 -7.99 11.63 -19.71
C LEU A 68 -7.68 13.10 -20.01
N THR A 69 -8.23 14.00 -19.21
CA THR A 69 -7.81 15.42 -19.18
C THR A 69 -6.78 15.64 -18.08
N GLU A 70 -6.08 16.77 -18.11
CA GLU A 70 -5.17 17.14 -17.02
C GLU A 70 -5.91 17.27 -15.68
N GLU A 71 -7.14 17.80 -15.69
CA GLU A 71 -7.96 17.94 -14.50
C GLU A 71 -8.33 16.59 -13.90
N THR A 72 -8.76 15.63 -14.73
CA THR A 72 -9.09 14.28 -14.27
C THR A 72 -7.85 13.55 -13.73
N LEU A 73 -6.70 13.73 -14.38
CA LEU A 73 -5.44 13.18 -13.89
C LEU A 73 -5.07 13.76 -12.52
N GLN A 74 -5.19 15.09 -12.34
CA GLN A 74 -4.93 15.74 -11.05
C GLN A 74 -5.88 15.26 -9.95
N GLU A 75 -7.15 15.07 -10.25
CA GLU A 75 -8.15 14.55 -9.31
C GLU A 75 -7.81 13.09 -8.92
N ASP A 76 -7.45 12.27 -9.88
CA ASP A 76 -7.03 10.87 -9.62
C ASP A 76 -5.77 10.80 -8.76
N LEU A 77 -4.77 11.64 -9.03
CA LEU A 77 -3.55 11.74 -8.22
C LEU A 77 -3.87 12.18 -6.79
N LYS A 78 -4.74 13.18 -6.61
CA LYS A 78 -5.18 13.63 -5.29
C LYS A 78 -5.92 12.55 -4.52
N ASN A 79 -6.81 11.83 -5.19
CA ASN A 79 -7.54 10.71 -4.61
C ASN A 79 -6.58 9.59 -4.19
N GLN A 80 -5.60 9.26 -5.02
CA GLN A 80 -4.58 8.26 -4.71
C GLN A 80 -3.71 8.70 -3.54
N ALA A 81 -3.22 9.94 -3.52
CA ALA A 81 -2.44 10.50 -2.41
C ALA A 81 -3.20 10.45 -1.09
N THR A 82 -4.47 10.86 -1.11
CA THR A 82 -5.34 10.80 0.06
C THR A 82 -5.50 9.38 0.58
N ARG A 83 -5.72 8.41 -0.30
CA ARG A 83 -5.84 6.99 0.07
C ARG A 83 -4.54 6.44 0.65
N ASN A 84 -3.40 6.72 0.02
CA ASN A 84 -2.09 6.28 0.50
C ASN A 84 -1.81 6.79 1.92
N LEU A 85 -1.95 8.09 2.12
CA LEU A 85 -1.73 8.72 3.43
C LEU A 85 -2.71 8.21 4.49
N SER A 86 -3.99 8.05 4.14
CA SER A 86 -4.98 7.49 5.06
C SER A 86 -4.57 6.10 5.52
N MET A 87 -4.11 5.24 4.60
CA MET A 87 -3.66 3.89 4.96
C MET A 87 -2.40 3.93 5.83
N VAL A 88 -1.44 4.81 5.55
CA VAL A 88 -0.26 4.99 6.40
C VAL A 88 -0.68 5.32 7.84
N VAL A 89 -1.56 6.30 8.04
CA VAL A 89 -2.04 6.70 9.37
C VAL A 89 -2.80 5.58 10.07
N ILE A 90 -3.67 4.86 9.36
CA ILE A 90 -4.43 3.73 9.91
C ILE A 90 -3.47 2.62 10.35
N LEU A 91 -2.51 2.25 9.49
CA LEU A 91 -1.59 1.17 9.79
C LEU A 91 -0.64 1.53 10.93
N ASP A 92 -0.14 2.77 10.98
CA ASP A 92 0.68 3.26 12.10
C ASP A 92 -0.10 3.20 13.42
N LYS A 93 -1.40 3.54 13.38
CA LYS A 93 -2.26 3.41 14.57
C LYS A 93 -2.45 1.95 14.99
N VAL A 94 -2.60 1.03 14.07
CA VAL A 94 -2.68 -0.41 14.36
C VAL A 94 -1.35 -0.92 14.92
N VAL A 95 -0.21 -0.48 14.40
CA VAL A 95 1.12 -0.82 14.95
C VAL A 95 1.21 -0.41 16.41
N GLU A 96 0.78 0.82 16.73
CA GLU A 96 0.78 1.35 18.10
C GLU A 96 -0.18 0.57 19.01
N ASP A 97 -1.46 0.44 18.62
CA ASP A 97 -2.51 -0.15 19.43
C ASP A 97 -2.32 -1.65 19.68
N GLN A 98 -1.67 -2.35 18.74
CA GLN A 98 -1.36 -3.78 18.87
C GLN A 98 0.07 -4.04 19.34
N GLU A 99 0.82 -2.99 19.67
CA GLU A 99 2.22 -3.05 20.09
C GLU A 99 3.11 -3.92 19.17
N LEU A 100 2.87 -3.83 17.85
CA LEU A 100 3.58 -4.64 16.87
C LEU A 100 5.06 -4.28 16.83
N LYS A 101 5.91 -5.29 16.80
CA LYS A 101 7.37 -5.14 16.78
C LYS A 101 7.97 -6.04 15.70
N LEU A 102 9.11 -5.64 15.19
CA LEU A 102 9.94 -6.49 14.37
C LEU A 102 10.61 -7.54 15.27
N ASP A 103 10.68 -8.76 14.79
CA ASP A 103 11.50 -9.78 15.43
C ASP A 103 12.99 -9.62 15.06
N GLU A 104 13.87 -10.36 15.74
CA GLU A 104 15.31 -10.27 15.51
C GLU A 104 15.72 -10.62 14.07
N LYS A 105 15.01 -11.54 13.45
CA LYS A 105 15.29 -11.97 12.08
C LYS A 105 14.90 -10.88 11.08
N GLU A 106 13.73 -10.27 11.24
CA GLU A 106 13.27 -9.17 10.41
C GLU A 106 14.19 -7.97 10.52
N ALA A 107 14.58 -7.58 11.74
CA ALA A 107 15.52 -6.50 11.98
C ALA A 107 16.89 -6.79 11.33
N SER A 108 17.40 -8.01 11.46
CA SER A 108 18.67 -8.42 10.84
C SER A 108 18.62 -8.37 9.32
N LEU A 109 17.50 -8.77 8.68
CA LEU A 109 17.33 -8.67 7.23
C LEU A 109 17.31 -7.22 6.73
N ILE A 110 16.71 -6.32 7.50
CA ILE A 110 16.72 -4.88 7.19
C ILE A 110 18.15 -4.34 7.30
N ASP A 111 18.86 -4.67 8.36
CA ASP A 111 20.25 -4.24 8.56
C ASP A 111 21.16 -4.75 7.43
N GLU A 112 21.04 -6.01 7.03
CA GLU A 112 21.78 -6.58 5.92
C GLU A 112 21.44 -5.87 4.59
N HIS A 113 20.16 -5.60 4.36
CA HIS A 113 19.72 -4.90 3.14
C HIS A 113 20.29 -3.49 3.07
N VAL A 114 20.22 -2.73 4.17
CA VAL A 114 20.75 -1.36 4.24
C VAL A 114 22.27 -1.34 4.08
N ALA A 115 22.97 -2.31 4.66
CA ALA A 115 24.43 -2.41 4.56
C ALA A 115 24.94 -2.69 3.12
N ASN A 116 24.11 -3.34 2.30
CA ASN A 116 24.43 -3.65 0.91
C ASN A 116 24.09 -2.50 -0.08
N LEU A 117 23.51 -1.40 0.41
CA LEU A 117 23.18 -0.24 -0.41
C LEU A 117 24.28 0.81 -0.32
N ASP A 118 24.69 1.36 -1.48
CA ASP A 118 25.61 2.50 -1.52
C ASP A 118 24.95 3.76 -0.93
N GLY A 119 25.71 4.51 -0.13
CA GLY A 119 25.23 5.77 0.44
C GLY A 119 26.03 6.23 1.66
N THR A 120 25.67 7.41 2.17
CA THR A 120 26.25 7.93 3.42
C THR A 120 25.62 7.25 4.64
N GLU A 121 26.27 7.34 5.83
CA GLU A 121 25.70 6.83 7.08
C GLU A 121 24.33 7.47 7.42
N VAL A 122 24.13 8.74 7.08
CA VAL A 122 22.86 9.46 7.28
C VAL A 122 21.77 8.88 6.37
N ASP A 123 22.11 8.59 5.10
CA ASP A 123 21.19 7.95 4.16
C ASP A 123 20.83 6.54 4.63
N ALA A 124 21.81 5.79 5.16
CA ALA A 124 21.60 4.45 5.68
C ALA A 124 20.63 4.46 6.87
N ALA A 125 20.81 5.39 7.82
CA ALA A 125 19.91 5.53 8.97
C ALA A 125 18.46 5.86 8.55
N SER A 126 18.30 6.80 7.62
CA SER A 126 16.97 7.16 7.10
C SER A 126 16.29 6.00 6.36
N ARG A 127 17.06 5.26 5.54
CA ARG A 127 16.56 4.07 4.83
C ARG A 127 16.13 2.98 5.80
N LYS A 128 16.94 2.74 6.86
CA LYS A 128 16.59 1.77 7.91
C LYS A 128 15.26 2.10 8.55
N LEU A 129 15.07 3.35 9.01
CA LEU A 129 13.83 3.79 9.63
C LEU A 129 12.61 3.62 8.70
N ASN A 130 12.78 3.93 7.41
CA ASN A 130 11.70 3.77 6.43
C ASN A 130 11.34 2.28 6.23
N LEU A 131 12.35 1.40 6.11
CA LEU A 131 12.13 -0.04 5.94
C LEU A 131 11.52 -0.69 7.18
N GLU A 132 11.94 -0.26 8.37
CA GLU A 132 11.33 -0.71 9.64
C GLU A 132 9.85 -0.30 9.72
N ALA A 133 9.54 0.97 9.40
CA ALA A 133 8.16 1.46 9.39
C ALA A 133 7.31 0.73 8.35
N GLU A 134 7.82 0.51 7.14
CA GLU A 134 7.13 -0.24 6.09
C GLU A 134 6.86 -1.69 6.51
N SER A 135 7.86 -2.36 7.11
CA SER A 135 7.72 -3.73 7.59
C SER A 135 6.68 -3.84 8.72
N LEU A 136 6.64 -2.87 9.63
CA LEU A 136 5.62 -2.80 10.68
C LEU A 136 4.22 -2.56 10.10
N ARG A 137 4.07 -1.68 9.10
CA ARG A 137 2.80 -1.48 8.40
C ARG A 137 2.33 -2.73 7.66
N ASN A 138 3.26 -3.48 7.06
CA ASN A 138 2.94 -4.77 6.43
C ASN A 138 2.43 -5.77 7.47
N LYS A 139 3.03 -5.84 8.66
CA LYS A 139 2.53 -6.65 9.79
C LYS A 139 1.13 -6.19 10.22
N ALA A 140 0.91 -4.89 10.34
CA ALA A 140 -0.40 -4.34 10.69
C ALA A 140 -1.46 -4.70 9.64
N MET A 141 -1.14 -4.61 8.36
CA MET A 141 -2.04 -5.03 7.29
C MET A 141 -2.38 -6.51 7.39
N LEU A 142 -1.39 -7.38 7.62
CA LEU A 142 -1.62 -8.82 7.82
C LEU A 142 -2.48 -9.09 9.05
N HIS A 143 -2.26 -8.35 10.15
CA HIS A 143 -3.07 -8.45 11.35
C HIS A 143 -4.55 -8.10 11.07
N ILE A 144 -4.80 -7.00 10.36
CA ILE A 144 -6.15 -6.60 9.93
C ILE A 144 -6.79 -7.68 9.05
N LEU A 145 -6.04 -8.18 8.06
CA LEU A 145 -6.54 -9.21 7.14
C LEU A 145 -6.87 -10.52 7.85
N GLN A 146 -6.08 -10.91 8.85
CA GLN A 146 -6.34 -12.12 9.65
C GLN A 146 -7.58 -12.02 10.53
N GLN A 147 -7.90 -10.82 11.01
CA GLN A 147 -9.11 -10.56 11.78
C GLN A 147 -10.34 -10.29 10.90
N GLY A 148 -10.13 -10.01 9.63
CA GLY A 148 -11.19 -9.73 8.69
C GLY A 148 -12.10 -10.94 8.48
N ILE A 149 -13.39 -10.75 8.70
CA ILE A 149 -14.42 -11.75 8.44
C ILE A 149 -15.21 -11.28 7.23
N SER A 150 -15.18 -12.06 6.16
CA SER A 150 -16.08 -11.88 5.03
C SER A 150 -17.29 -12.82 5.16
N VAL A 151 -18.33 -12.50 4.43
CA VAL A 151 -19.53 -13.35 4.36
C VAL A 151 -19.72 -13.74 2.90
N ASP A 152 -19.85 -15.01 2.63
CA ASP A 152 -20.11 -15.51 1.29
C ASP A 152 -21.55 -15.19 0.85
N LYS A 153 -21.89 -15.51 -0.39
CA LYS A 153 -23.22 -15.30 -0.96
C LYS A 153 -24.36 -16.08 -0.24
N ASN A 154 -24.01 -17.06 0.60
CA ASN A 154 -24.94 -17.86 1.36
C ASN A 154 -25.05 -17.35 2.82
N GLY A 155 -24.29 -16.32 3.19
CA GLY A 155 -24.23 -15.79 4.54
C GLY A 155 -23.27 -16.53 5.48
N GLU A 156 -22.43 -17.44 4.95
CA GLU A 156 -21.43 -18.15 5.73
C GLU A 156 -20.17 -17.30 5.92
N LYS A 157 -19.62 -17.32 7.14
CA LYS A 157 -18.39 -16.59 7.45
C LYS A 157 -17.18 -17.26 6.79
N VAL A 158 -16.42 -16.48 6.03
CA VAL A 158 -15.17 -16.91 5.40
C VAL A 158 -14.02 -16.12 6.04
N TYR A 159 -13.08 -16.83 6.63
CA TYR A 159 -11.88 -16.22 7.22
C TYR A 159 -10.79 -16.19 6.18
N LEU A 160 -10.20 -15.02 5.98
CA LEU A 160 -9.14 -14.84 4.97
C LEU A 160 -7.88 -15.66 5.26
N GLN A 161 -7.55 -15.87 6.54
CA GLN A 161 -6.44 -16.76 6.88
C GLN A 161 -6.58 -18.15 6.26
N ASP A 162 -7.80 -18.65 6.05
CA ASP A 162 -8.04 -19.94 5.39
C ASP A 162 -7.76 -19.89 3.87
N VAL A 163 -7.72 -18.69 3.30
CA VAL A 163 -7.39 -18.46 1.89
C VAL A 163 -5.88 -18.29 1.69
N TYR A 164 -5.16 -17.73 2.66
CA TYR A 164 -3.72 -17.49 2.58
C TYR A 164 -2.87 -18.69 3.06
N ASN A 165 -3.40 -19.55 3.93
CA ASN A 165 -2.68 -20.68 4.53
C ASN A 165 -2.79 -22.01 3.74
N GLN A 166 -3.30 -21.98 2.52
CA GLN A 166 -3.35 -23.12 1.58
C GLN A 166 -2.46 -22.84 0.39
#